data_947e51b4ab9d3aeaf25f8d9d7f79d880
#
_entry.id   947e51b4ab9d3aeaf25f8d9d7f79d880
#
_cell.length_a   1.000
_cell.length_b   1.000
_cell.length_c   1.000
_cell.angle_alpha   90.00
_cell.angle_beta   90.00
_cell.angle_gamma   90.00
#
_symmetry.space_group_name_H-M   'P 1'
#
loop_
_entity.id
_entity.type
_entity.pdbx_description
1 polymer ?
#
loop_
_entity_poly.entity_id
_entity_poly.type
_entity_poly.pdbx_seq_one_letter_code
_entity_poly.pdbx_strand_id
1 'polypeptide(L)'
;TFSGCKNEPSSEQKNDKIVYSNIVSEKVQNDLMKILTDSSITTERQNVLFDHIKQFNSIVNSKNLVSDFEEYDAKKTKYDPYDMQDEWNQKSPNFMGYNCRITAFGIYRDFLEIPQNSDVNNEMILFDLSALSEDSSVLLKKNDENAFSIFYSVVPTTLTKDIDTHVATLQESWKNRGIKFAKNKKASLISVMFHESIDENDNYLFVGHTGILFESDKKLYFLEKIAFQEPYQLTRFNNRSELNDYLMKKYDVSYDQPTVSPFIMENDQLLQEYKRITD
;
A
#
# COMPACT_ATOMS: atom_id res chain seq x y z
N THR A 1 0.31 57.00 24.57
CA THR A 1 0.55 56.39 23.24
C THR A 1 0.43 54.89 23.36
N PHE A 2 -0.75 54.37 23.02
CA PHE A 2 -1.01 52.91 22.93
C PHE A 2 -0.58 52.43 21.55
N SER A 3 0.42 51.57 21.49
CA SER A 3 0.81 50.87 20.27
C SER A 3 -0.05 49.60 20.16
N GLY A 4 -0.98 49.60 19.22
CA GLY A 4 -1.81 48.41 18.92
C GLY A 4 -1.00 47.44 18.06
N CYS A 5 -0.73 46.25 18.60
CA CYS A 5 -0.30 45.10 17.80
C CYS A 5 -1.44 44.68 16.91
N LYS A 6 -1.31 44.86 15.61
CA LYS A 6 -2.16 44.24 14.59
C LYS A 6 -1.74 42.78 14.52
N ASN A 7 -2.62 41.86 14.95
CA ASN A 7 -2.54 40.46 14.59
C ASN A 7 -2.83 40.36 13.08
N GLU A 8 -1.82 40.01 12.30
CA GLU A 8 -2.02 39.58 10.94
C GLU A 8 -2.79 38.25 10.98
N PRO A 9 -3.82 38.06 10.14
CA PRO A 9 -4.50 36.77 10.06
C PRO A 9 -3.52 35.73 9.53
N SER A 10 -3.37 34.62 10.26
CA SER A 10 -2.65 33.45 9.79
C SER A 10 -3.25 33.06 8.43
N SER A 11 -2.42 33.03 7.40
CA SER A 11 -2.81 32.51 6.08
C SER A 11 -3.25 31.06 6.28
N GLU A 12 -4.56 30.80 6.21
CA GLU A 12 -5.08 29.45 6.04
C GLU A 12 -4.38 28.86 4.83
N GLN A 13 -3.54 27.86 5.05
CA GLN A 13 -2.94 27.08 3.98
C GLN A 13 -4.09 26.36 3.27
N LYS A 14 -4.48 26.89 2.11
CA LYS A 14 -5.49 26.28 1.26
C LYS A 14 -4.96 24.92 0.85
N ASN A 15 -5.57 23.84 1.35
CA ASN A 15 -5.18 22.48 0.95
C ASN A 15 -5.35 22.31 -0.57
N ASP A 16 -4.32 21.76 -1.19
CA ASP A 16 -4.38 21.41 -2.61
C ASP A 16 -5.35 20.25 -2.82
N LYS A 17 -5.88 20.14 -4.02
CA LYS A 17 -6.69 18.99 -4.40
C LYS A 17 -5.88 17.70 -4.36
N ILE A 18 -6.54 16.60 -4.00
CA ILE A 18 -5.98 15.26 -4.15
C ILE A 18 -5.86 14.97 -5.64
N VAL A 19 -4.70 14.57 -6.08
CA VAL A 19 -4.42 14.21 -7.48
C VAL A 19 -3.76 12.84 -7.55
N TYR A 20 -3.94 12.16 -8.70
CA TYR A 20 -3.37 10.85 -8.93
C TYR A 20 -2.92 10.66 -10.37
N SER A 21 -2.05 9.69 -10.59
CA SER A 21 -1.60 9.24 -11.90
C SER A 21 -1.38 7.72 -11.90
N ASN A 22 -1.55 7.09 -13.05
CA ASN A 22 -1.15 5.70 -13.27
C ASN A 22 0.30 5.58 -13.81
N ILE A 23 1.09 6.62 -13.64
CA ILE A 23 2.54 6.64 -13.88
C ILE A 23 2.88 6.29 -15.36
N VAL A 24 2.09 6.82 -16.27
CA VAL A 24 2.29 6.59 -17.71
C VAL A 24 3.24 7.61 -18.31
N SER A 25 3.08 8.92 -17.97
CA SER A 25 3.91 9.96 -18.54
C SER A 25 5.35 9.90 -18.03
N GLU A 26 6.29 10.28 -18.89
CA GLU A 26 7.71 10.41 -18.52
C GLU A 26 7.90 11.41 -17.36
N LYS A 27 7.11 12.48 -17.36
CA LYS A 27 7.13 13.47 -16.28
C LYS A 27 6.84 12.84 -14.91
N VAL A 28 5.73 12.09 -14.77
CA VAL A 28 5.37 11.44 -13.51
C VAL A 28 6.36 10.35 -13.15
N GLN A 29 6.90 9.61 -14.12
CA GLN A 29 7.97 8.63 -13.88
C GLN A 29 9.23 9.30 -13.31
N ASN A 30 9.63 10.45 -13.83
CA ASN A 30 10.78 11.20 -13.34
C ASN A 30 10.51 11.78 -11.93
N ASP A 31 9.32 12.30 -11.68
CA ASP A 31 8.91 12.78 -10.35
C ASP A 31 8.97 11.63 -9.33
N LEU A 32 8.43 10.46 -9.67
CA LEU A 32 8.50 9.27 -8.83
C LEU A 32 9.93 8.81 -8.59
N MET A 33 10.76 8.76 -9.63
CA MET A 33 12.19 8.38 -9.51
C MET A 33 12.92 9.28 -8.52
N LYS A 34 12.67 10.59 -8.56
CA LYS A 34 13.22 11.55 -7.59
C LYS A 34 12.75 11.23 -6.17
N ILE A 35 11.45 10.99 -5.96
CA ILE A 35 10.88 10.66 -4.66
C ILE A 35 11.52 9.38 -4.10
N LEU A 36 11.65 8.34 -4.91
CA LEU A 36 12.27 7.06 -4.52
C LEU A 36 13.75 7.25 -4.13
N THR A 37 14.51 8.01 -4.92
CA THR A 37 15.92 8.31 -4.65
C THR A 37 16.07 9.10 -3.34
N ASP A 38 15.28 10.15 -3.15
CA ASP A 38 15.28 10.98 -1.94
C ASP A 38 14.86 10.19 -0.69
N SER A 39 14.14 9.08 -0.88
CA SER A 39 13.69 8.16 0.17
C SER A 39 14.62 6.95 0.36
N SER A 40 15.81 6.98 -0.22
CA SER A 40 16.84 5.94 -0.10
C SER A 40 16.43 4.57 -0.65
N ILE A 41 15.52 4.51 -1.60
CA ILE A 41 15.22 3.30 -2.37
C ILE A 41 16.36 3.08 -3.37
N THR A 42 16.95 1.89 -3.37
CA THR A 42 18.11 1.61 -4.23
C THR A 42 17.75 1.65 -5.72
N THR A 43 18.71 1.98 -6.55
CA THR A 43 18.55 1.99 -8.02
C THR A 43 18.07 0.64 -8.54
N GLU A 44 18.57 -0.47 -7.98
CA GLU A 44 18.15 -1.81 -8.38
C GLU A 44 16.66 -2.04 -8.15
N ARG A 45 16.13 -1.66 -6.98
CA ARG A 45 14.68 -1.75 -6.69
C ARG A 45 13.84 -0.80 -7.53
N GLN A 46 14.36 0.40 -7.79
CA GLN A 46 13.71 1.34 -8.71
C GLN A 46 13.58 0.75 -10.12
N ASN A 47 14.64 0.15 -10.63
CA ASN A 47 14.64 -0.45 -11.97
C ASN A 47 13.60 -1.57 -12.07
N VAL A 48 13.55 -2.48 -11.10
CA VAL A 48 12.52 -3.53 -11.05
C VAL A 48 11.12 -2.94 -11.05
N LEU A 49 10.86 -1.94 -10.21
CA LEU A 49 9.56 -1.27 -10.16
C LEU A 49 9.17 -0.64 -11.49
N PHE A 50 10.06 0.13 -12.10
CA PHE A 50 9.77 0.80 -13.37
C PHE A 50 9.61 -0.18 -14.53
N ASP A 51 10.35 -1.28 -14.55
CA ASP A 51 10.16 -2.36 -15.53
C ASP A 51 8.76 -2.97 -15.41
N HIS A 52 8.30 -3.22 -14.19
CA HIS A 52 6.94 -3.74 -13.95
C HIS A 52 5.86 -2.72 -14.30
N ILE A 53 6.03 -1.44 -13.96
CA ILE A 53 5.09 -0.37 -14.34
C ILE A 53 5.00 -0.27 -15.86
N LYS A 54 6.11 -0.23 -16.55
CA LYS A 54 6.15 -0.14 -18.01
C LYS A 54 5.54 -1.37 -18.68
N GLN A 55 5.84 -2.56 -18.16
CA GLN A 55 5.24 -3.80 -18.66
C GLN A 55 3.72 -3.76 -18.55
N PHE A 56 3.18 -3.46 -17.38
CA PHE A 56 1.74 -3.37 -17.17
C PHE A 56 1.10 -2.33 -18.10
N ASN A 57 1.63 -1.10 -18.11
CA ASN A 57 1.10 0.00 -18.92
C ASN A 57 1.22 -0.25 -20.42
N SER A 58 2.15 -1.08 -20.87
CA SER A 58 2.28 -1.46 -22.29
C SER A 58 1.29 -2.54 -22.73
N ILE A 59 0.83 -3.36 -21.80
CA ILE A 59 -0.08 -4.47 -22.07
C ILE A 59 -1.54 -4.00 -22.03
N VAL A 60 -1.91 -3.26 -20.98
CA VAL A 60 -3.26 -2.73 -20.84
C VAL A 60 -3.46 -1.50 -21.72
N ASN A 61 -4.71 -1.21 -22.09
CA ASN A 61 -5.02 -0.07 -22.92
C ASN A 61 -4.70 1.26 -22.21
N SER A 62 -3.59 1.88 -22.59
CA SER A 62 -3.09 3.13 -21.99
C SER A 62 -4.07 4.31 -22.10
N LYS A 63 -5.04 4.26 -23.01
CA LYS A 63 -6.08 5.31 -23.11
C LYS A 63 -7.01 5.35 -21.90
N ASN A 64 -7.11 4.25 -21.17
CA ASN A 64 -7.91 4.13 -19.96
C ASN A 64 -7.10 4.47 -18.68
N LEU A 65 -5.81 4.76 -18.79
CA LEU A 65 -4.94 5.13 -17.71
C LEU A 65 -4.77 6.65 -17.62
N VAL A 66 -4.61 7.13 -16.39
CA VAL A 66 -4.31 8.53 -16.11
C VAL A 66 -2.81 8.77 -16.28
N SER A 67 -2.44 9.50 -17.33
CA SER A 67 -1.03 9.67 -17.72
C SER A 67 -0.29 10.65 -16.81
N ASP A 68 -0.78 11.87 -16.71
CA ASP A 68 -0.29 12.91 -15.80
C ASP A 68 -1.14 12.96 -14.53
N PHE A 69 -0.78 13.81 -13.57
CA PHE A 69 -1.61 14.02 -12.39
C PHE A 69 -2.92 14.71 -12.76
N GLU A 70 -4.02 14.07 -12.37
CA GLU A 70 -5.38 14.59 -12.47
C GLU A 70 -6.05 14.61 -11.11
N GLU A 71 -7.11 15.43 -10.95
CA GLU A 71 -7.90 15.43 -9.72
C GLU A 71 -8.53 14.07 -9.47
N TYR A 72 -8.35 13.56 -8.26
CA TYR A 72 -8.94 12.29 -7.84
C TYR A 72 -10.42 12.45 -7.54
N ASP A 73 -11.25 11.64 -8.18
CA ASP A 73 -12.68 11.52 -7.92
C ASP A 73 -13.03 10.03 -7.80
N ALA A 74 -13.37 9.61 -6.58
CA ALA A 74 -13.72 8.22 -6.29
C ALA A 74 -14.91 7.69 -7.10
N LYS A 75 -15.75 8.58 -7.65
CA LYS A 75 -16.94 8.24 -8.45
C LYS A 75 -16.62 8.05 -9.95
N LYS A 76 -15.42 8.39 -10.38
CA LYS A 76 -14.99 8.34 -11.78
C LYS A 76 -13.86 7.33 -11.95
N THR A 77 -14.23 6.09 -12.27
CA THR A 77 -13.26 5.09 -12.72
C THR A 77 -13.09 5.23 -14.24
N LYS A 78 -11.85 5.33 -14.73
CA LYS A 78 -11.56 5.44 -16.17
C LYS A 78 -11.37 4.10 -16.86
N TYR A 79 -11.29 3.02 -16.12
CA TYR A 79 -11.05 1.67 -16.62
C TYR A 79 -12.02 0.67 -16.02
N ASP A 80 -12.24 -0.44 -16.74
CA ASP A 80 -12.89 -1.63 -16.23
C ASP A 80 -11.81 -2.66 -15.83
N PRO A 81 -11.76 -3.11 -14.56
CA PRO A 81 -10.79 -4.12 -14.12
C PRO A 81 -10.86 -5.43 -14.91
N TYR A 82 -12.04 -5.82 -15.36
CA TYR A 82 -12.22 -7.07 -16.16
C TYR A 82 -11.61 -6.91 -17.54
N ASP A 83 -11.79 -5.76 -18.19
CA ASP A 83 -11.16 -5.49 -19.49
C ASP A 83 -9.64 -5.50 -19.37
N MET A 84 -9.09 -4.91 -18.30
CA MET A 84 -7.64 -4.94 -18.05
C MET A 84 -7.13 -6.36 -17.78
N GLN A 85 -7.86 -7.16 -17.04
CA GLN A 85 -7.51 -8.56 -16.81
C GLN A 85 -7.49 -9.35 -18.11
N ASP A 86 -8.48 -9.16 -18.99
CA ASP A 86 -8.54 -9.82 -20.28
C ASP A 86 -7.37 -9.40 -21.18
N GLU A 87 -7.04 -8.12 -21.23
CA GLU A 87 -5.88 -7.61 -21.98
C GLU A 87 -4.57 -8.22 -21.46
N TRP A 88 -4.40 -8.27 -20.13
CA TRP A 88 -3.24 -8.92 -19.52
C TRP A 88 -3.17 -10.40 -19.88
N ASN A 89 -4.26 -11.16 -19.70
CA ASN A 89 -4.31 -12.59 -19.96
C ASN A 89 -4.03 -12.95 -21.43
N GLN A 90 -4.43 -12.10 -22.38
CA GLN A 90 -4.12 -12.29 -23.80
C GLN A 90 -2.61 -12.21 -24.08
N LYS A 91 -1.87 -11.42 -23.33
CA LYS A 91 -0.42 -11.23 -23.49
C LYS A 91 0.41 -12.13 -22.57
N SER A 92 -0.12 -12.47 -21.43
CA SER A 92 0.56 -13.24 -20.38
C SER A 92 -0.37 -14.30 -19.78
N PRO A 93 -0.78 -15.31 -20.57
CA PRO A 93 -1.85 -16.25 -20.18
C PRO A 93 -1.50 -17.12 -18.97
N ASN A 94 -0.23 -17.29 -18.67
CA ASN A 94 0.26 -18.14 -17.57
C ASN A 94 0.81 -17.34 -16.39
N PHE A 95 0.78 -16.02 -16.45
CA PHE A 95 1.30 -15.16 -15.42
C PHE A 95 0.29 -14.08 -15.05
N MET A 96 -0.20 -14.11 -13.81
CA MET A 96 -1.22 -13.16 -13.34
C MET A 96 -0.69 -11.75 -13.06
N GLY A 97 0.62 -11.51 -13.13
CA GLY A 97 1.23 -10.23 -12.83
C GLY A 97 1.55 -10.05 -11.35
N TYR A 98 1.56 -8.80 -10.90
CA TYR A 98 1.93 -8.40 -9.56
C TYR A 98 0.74 -7.73 -8.86
N ASN A 99 0.68 -7.88 -7.53
CA ASN A 99 -0.32 -7.24 -6.69
C ASN A 99 0.30 -6.20 -5.76
N CYS A 100 -0.50 -5.68 -4.83
CA CYS A 100 -0.06 -4.69 -3.85
C CYS A 100 1.06 -5.22 -2.95
N ARG A 101 0.98 -6.46 -2.46
CA ARG A 101 1.96 -7.04 -1.54
C ARG A 101 3.31 -7.28 -2.21
N ILE A 102 3.32 -7.85 -3.41
CA ILE A 102 4.55 -8.08 -4.19
C ILE A 102 5.23 -6.74 -4.49
N THR A 103 4.46 -5.75 -4.92
CA THR A 103 4.98 -4.42 -5.25
C THR A 103 5.54 -3.72 -4.01
N ALA A 104 4.80 -3.67 -2.92
CA ALA A 104 5.24 -3.01 -1.69
C ALA A 104 6.47 -3.70 -1.08
N PHE A 105 6.51 -5.03 -1.05
CA PHE A 105 7.66 -5.79 -0.59
C PHE A 105 8.91 -5.50 -1.44
N GLY A 106 8.76 -5.50 -2.75
CA GLY A 106 9.86 -5.18 -3.67
C GLY A 106 10.49 -3.82 -3.42
N ILE A 107 9.68 -2.81 -3.08
CA ILE A 107 10.15 -1.45 -2.79
C ILE A 107 10.74 -1.33 -1.38
N TYR A 108 10.05 -1.86 -0.38
CA TYR A 108 10.31 -1.59 1.04
C TYR A 108 11.20 -2.63 1.73
N ARG A 109 11.57 -3.71 1.05
CA ARG A 109 12.31 -4.85 1.61
C ARG A 109 13.57 -4.48 2.39
N ASP A 110 14.30 -3.46 1.96
CA ASP A 110 15.55 -3.06 2.63
C ASP A 110 15.33 -2.40 3.99
N PHE A 111 14.12 -1.97 4.29
CA PHE A 111 13.72 -1.38 5.56
C PHE A 111 13.02 -2.38 6.50
N LEU A 112 13.00 -3.65 6.12
CA LEU A 112 12.43 -4.74 6.91
C LEU A 112 13.53 -5.71 7.33
N GLU A 113 13.69 -5.91 8.63
CA GLU A 113 14.48 -7.00 9.19
C GLU A 113 13.53 -8.17 9.45
N ILE A 114 13.73 -9.29 8.78
CA ILE A 114 12.86 -10.47 8.85
C ILE A 114 13.74 -11.71 9.04
N PRO A 115 13.80 -12.25 10.28
CA PRO A 115 14.50 -13.51 10.56
C PRO A 115 13.81 -14.70 9.88
N GLN A 116 14.59 -15.73 9.55
CA GLN A 116 14.15 -16.86 8.74
C GLN A 116 13.53 -18.03 9.53
N ASN A 117 13.30 -17.89 10.82
CA ASN A 117 13.00 -18.99 11.74
C ASN A 117 11.56 -18.98 12.26
N SER A 118 10.62 -18.37 11.53
CA SER A 118 9.23 -18.30 11.96
C SER A 118 8.39 -19.31 11.20
N ASP A 119 7.39 -19.87 11.88
CA ASP A 119 6.31 -20.60 11.24
C ASP A 119 5.51 -19.64 10.35
N VAL A 120 5.03 -20.16 9.21
CA VAL A 120 4.26 -19.40 8.23
C VAL A 120 2.91 -20.04 8.00
N ASN A 121 1.89 -19.19 7.82
CA ASN A 121 0.60 -19.58 7.27
C ASN A 121 0.35 -18.77 5.99
N ASN A 122 0.40 -19.44 4.86
CA ASN A 122 0.38 -18.84 3.52
C ASN A 122 -1.02 -18.81 2.90
N GLU A 123 -2.09 -19.12 3.62
CA GLU A 123 -3.45 -19.25 3.06
C GLU A 123 -3.89 -18.01 2.27
N MET A 124 -3.55 -16.82 2.76
CA MET A 124 -3.96 -15.56 2.14
C MET A 124 -3.03 -15.06 1.05
N ILE A 125 -1.91 -15.74 0.78
CA ILE A 125 -0.89 -15.32 -0.19
C ILE A 125 -0.55 -16.38 -1.24
N LEU A 126 -1.39 -17.38 -1.43
CA LEU A 126 -1.14 -18.45 -2.42
C LEU A 126 -1.00 -17.92 -3.85
N PHE A 127 -1.80 -16.93 -4.24
CA PHE A 127 -1.70 -16.29 -5.55
C PHE A 127 -0.41 -15.47 -5.68
N ASP A 128 0.02 -14.81 -4.61
CA ASP A 128 1.28 -14.07 -4.56
C ASP A 128 2.47 -15.01 -4.78
N LEU A 129 2.50 -16.14 -4.08
CA LEU A 129 3.56 -17.13 -4.22
C LEU A 129 3.57 -17.78 -5.61
N SER A 130 2.40 -18.01 -6.20
CA SER A 130 2.29 -18.45 -7.58
C SER A 130 2.88 -17.43 -8.55
N ALA A 131 2.56 -16.16 -8.39
CA ALA A 131 3.11 -15.09 -9.22
C ALA A 131 4.63 -14.96 -9.04
N LEU A 132 5.15 -15.04 -7.82
CA LEU A 132 6.58 -15.00 -7.52
C LEU A 132 7.34 -16.20 -8.09
N SER A 133 6.69 -17.36 -8.25
CA SER A 133 7.29 -18.52 -8.90
C SER A 133 7.48 -18.34 -10.42
N GLU A 134 6.62 -17.52 -11.04
CA GLU A 134 6.73 -17.18 -12.46
C GLU A 134 7.70 -16.01 -12.72
N ASP A 135 7.70 -15.01 -11.84
CA ASP A 135 8.65 -13.89 -11.88
C ASP A 135 9.10 -13.50 -10.47
N SER A 136 10.35 -13.78 -10.17
CA SER A 136 11.00 -13.53 -8.89
C SER A 136 11.80 -12.22 -8.83
N SER A 137 11.63 -11.32 -9.79
CA SER A 137 12.46 -10.12 -9.96
C SER A 137 12.47 -9.17 -8.74
N VAL A 138 11.43 -9.20 -7.90
CA VAL A 138 11.39 -8.43 -6.64
C VAL A 138 12.20 -9.07 -5.50
N LEU A 139 12.58 -10.33 -5.64
CA LEU A 139 13.29 -11.12 -4.63
C LEU A 139 14.80 -10.98 -4.84
N LEU A 140 15.37 -9.85 -4.44
CA LEU A 140 16.78 -9.51 -4.73
C LEU A 140 17.77 -10.10 -3.72
N LYS A 141 17.29 -10.51 -2.54
CA LYS A 141 18.15 -11.09 -1.49
C LYS A 141 17.91 -12.59 -1.37
N LYS A 142 18.94 -13.30 -0.94
CA LYS A 142 18.80 -14.70 -0.57
C LYS A 142 17.69 -14.85 0.49
N ASN A 143 16.81 -15.84 0.31
CA ASN A 143 15.69 -16.14 1.18
C ASN A 143 14.56 -15.07 1.18
N ASP A 144 14.49 -14.16 0.22
CA ASP A 144 13.41 -13.16 0.14
C ASP A 144 12.03 -13.80 -0.02
N GLU A 145 11.90 -14.93 -0.70
CA GLU A 145 10.63 -15.66 -0.80
C GLU A 145 10.12 -16.10 0.59
N ASN A 146 11.02 -16.66 1.41
CA ASN A 146 10.67 -17.02 2.79
C ASN A 146 10.38 -15.77 3.64
N ALA A 147 11.15 -14.70 3.47
CA ALA A 147 10.90 -13.43 4.14
C ALA A 147 9.52 -12.83 3.76
N PHE A 148 9.14 -12.90 2.49
CA PHE A 148 7.81 -12.52 2.02
C PHE A 148 6.71 -13.34 2.72
N SER A 149 6.86 -14.66 2.76
CA SER A 149 5.93 -15.57 3.42
C SER A 149 5.81 -15.29 4.93
N ILE A 150 6.92 -15.05 5.62
CA ILE A 150 6.91 -14.71 7.05
C ILE A 150 6.20 -13.38 7.28
N PHE A 151 6.52 -12.36 6.48
CA PHE A 151 5.97 -11.03 6.65
C PHE A 151 4.45 -10.98 6.43
N TYR A 152 3.95 -11.63 5.37
CA TYR A 152 2.53 -11.65 5.01
C TYR A 152 1.77 -12.86 5.56
N SER A 153 2.37 -13.67 6.41
CA SER A 153 1.68 -14.73 7.14
C SER A 153 0.55 -14.16 7.98
N VAL A 154 -0.59 -14.83 8.00
CA VAL A 154 -1.72 -14.42 8.82
C VAL A 154 -1.37 -14.38 10.30
N VAL A 155 -2.05 -13.54 11.06
CA VAL A 155 -1.86 -13.36 12.51
C VAL A 155 -3.13 -13.82 13.22
N PRO A 156 -3.07 -14.89 14.02
CA PRO A 156 -4.21 -15.29 14.83
C PRO A 156 -4.66 -14.16 15.76
N THR A 157 -5.96 -13.97 15.88
CA THR A 157 -6.57 -12.95 16.72
C THR A 157 -7.84 -13.46 17.38
N THR A 158 -8.51 -12.62 18.15
CA THR A 158 -9.77 -12.93 18.83
C THR A 158 -10.94 -12.27 18.09
N LEU A 159 -12.16 -12.83 18.28
CA LEU A 159 -13.38 -12.25 17.74
C LEU A 159 -13.82 -11.06 18.59
N THR A 160 -13.32 -9.89 18.29
CA THR A 160 -13.69 -8.61 18.90
C THR A 160 -13.65 -7.51 17.87
N LYS A 161 -14.40 -6.43 18.11
CA LYS A 161 -14.38 -5.22 17.29
C LYS A 161 -13.44 -4.13 17.84
N ASP A 162 -12.72 -4.44 18.90
CA ASP A 162 -11.77 -3.51 19.53
C ASP A 162 -10.47 -3.43 18.73
N ILE A 163 -10.25 -2.28 18.08
CA ILE A 163 -9.07 -2.04 17.24
C ILE A 163 -7.79 -2.10 18.06
N ASP A 164 -7.76 -1.55 19.26
CA ASP A 164 -6.56 -1.52 20.10
C ASP A 164 -6.07 -2.94 20.45
N THR A 165 -7.00 -3.86 20.69
CA THR A 165 -6.68 -5.28 20.88
C THR A 165 -6.00 -5.88 19.65
N HIS A 166 -6.50 -5.60 18.45
CA HIS A 166 -5.92 -6.13 17.21
C HIS A 166 -4.58 -5.49 16.87
N VAL A 167 -4.42 -4.19 17.10
CA VAL A 167 -3.14 -3.50 16.94
C VAL A 167 -2.08 -4.11 17.85
N ALA A 168 -2.41 -4.32 19.14
CA ALA A 168 -1.50 -4.96 20.11
C ALA A 168 -1.15 -6.38 19.70
N THR A 169 -2.13 -7.18 19.26
CA THR A 169 -1.93 -8.55 18.77
C THR A 169 -0.97 -8.59 17.57
N LEU A 170 -1.16 -7.69 16.62
CA LEU A 170 -0.31 -7.58 15.43
C LEU A 170 1.13 -7.19 15.79
N GLN A 171 1.30 -6.18 16.65
CA GLN A 171 2.61 -5.72 17.13
C GLN A 171 3.35 -6.82 17.88
N GLU A 172 2.66 -7.56 18.74
CA GLU A 172 3.25 -8.69 19.45
C GLU A 172 3.65 -9.84 18.51
N SER A 173 2.81 -10.14 17.51
CA SER A 173 3.13 -11.14 16.49
C SER A 173 4.39 -10.76 15.71
N TRP A 174 4.52 -9.52 15.27
CA TRP A 174 5.73 -9.05 14.58
C TRP A 174 6.96 -9.13 15.49
N LYS A 175 6.82 -8.71 16.74
CA LYS A 175 7.90 -8.82 17.73
C LYS A 175 8.34 -10.28 17.96
N ASN A 176 7.40 -11.20 18.10
CA ASN A 176 7.68 -12.62 18.32
C ASN A 176 8.33 -13.28 17.10
N ARG A 177 8.01 -12.83 15.89
CA ARG A 177 8.68 -13.23 14.64
C ARG A 177 10.02 -12.51 14.43
N GLY A 178 10.39 -11.58 15.30
CA GLY A 178 11.61 -10.79 15.18
C GLY A 178 11.58 -9.77 14.04
N ILE A 179 10.41 -9.46 13.51
CA ILE A 179 10.24 -8.47 12.43
C ILE A 179 10.45 -7.07 13.00
N LYS A 180 11.32 -6.29 12.34
CA LYS A 180 11.57 -4.90 12.69
C LYS A 180 11.47 -4.02 11.46
N PHE A 181 10.92 -2.84 11.66
CA PHE A 181 10.86 -1.78 10.67
C PHE A 181 12.02 -0.80 10.91
N ALA A 182 12.93 -0.67 9.95
CA ALA A 182 14.00 0.32 10.02
C ALA A 182 13.43 1.73 9.92
N LYS A 183 14.06 2.65 10.62
CA LYS A 183 13.67 4.07 10.53
C LYS A 183 14.04 4.61 9.15
N ASN A 184 13.03 5.05 8.40
CA ASN A 184 13.19 5.87 7.21
C ASN A 184 12.36 7.14 7.41
N LYS A 185 12.99 8.30 7.34
CA LYS A 185 12.32 9.59 7.60
C LYS A 185 11.38 10.03 6.49
N LYS A 186 11.49 9.43 5.29
CA LYS A 186 10.76 9.86 4.10
C LYS A 186 9.87 8.79 3.49
N ALA A 187 9.95 7.55 3.96
CA ALA A 187 9.13 6.47 3.47
C ALA A 187 8.63 5.58 4.61
N SER A 188 7.40 5.11 4.49
CA SER A 188 6.79 4.16 5.39
C SER A 188 5.90 3.16 4.65
N LEU A 189 5.77 1.96 5.20
CA LEU A 189 4.89 0.93 4.68
C LEU A 189 3.49 1.15 5.26
N ILE A 190 2.51 1.28 4.39
CA ILE A 190 1.09 1.35 4.77
C ILE A 190 0.47 -0.03 4.56
N SER A 191 -0.17 -0.56 5.58
CA SER A 191 -0.88 -1.84 5.53
C SER A 191 -2.32 -1.66 5.99
N VAL A 192 -3.26 -2.00 5.13
CA VAL A 192 -4.68 -2.08 5.48
C VAL A 192 -4.93 -3.50 5.97
N MET A 193 -5.21 -3.62 7.27
CA MET A 193 -5.41 -4.90 7.93
C MET A 193 -6.87 -5.31 7.85
N PHE A 194 -7.10 -6.56 7.48
CA PHE A 194 -8.41 -7.18 7.43
C PHE A 194 -8.52 -8.27 8.50
N HIS A 195 -9.73 -8.46 8.99
CA HIS A 195 -10.07 -9.49 9.94
C HIS A 195 -10.98 -10.53 9.28
N GLU A 196 -10.47 -11.74 9.14
CA GLU A 196 -11.23 -12.91 8.69
C GLU A 196 -11.65 -13.76 9.88
N SER A 197 -12.91 -14.19 9.89
CA SER A 197 -13.44 -15.10 10.91
C SER A 197 -14.02 -16.32 10.21
N ILE A 198 -13.46 -17.49 10.49
CA ILE A 198 -14.00 -18.78 10.02
C ILE A 198 -15.10 -19.22 11.00
N ASP A 199 -14.82 -19.10 12.31
CA ASP A 199 -15.77 -19.26 13.39
C ASP A 199 -15.35 -18.40 14.60
N GLU A 200 -16.08 -18.48 15.71
CA GLU A 200 -15.80 -17.65 16.88
C GLU A 200 -14.40 -17.89 17.52
N ASN A 201 -13.77 -19.04 17.26
CA ASN A 201 -12.48 -19.42 17.79
C ASN A 201 -11.34 -19.39 16.73
N ASP A 202 -11.69 -19.21 15.47
CA ASP A 202 -10.75 -19.26 14.35
C ASP A 202 -10.77 -17.94 13.57
N ASN A 203 -9.91 -17.02 13.99
CA ASN A 203 -9.87 -15.65 13.54
C ASN A 203 -8.44 -15.23 13.16
N TYR A 204 -8.30 -14.49 12.08
CA TYR A 204 -7.02 -14.01 11.58
C TYR A 204 -7.06 -12.54 11.17
N LEU A 205 -5.93 -11.87 11.41
CA LEU A 205 -5.58 -10.62 10.75
C LEU A 205 -4.67 -10.90 9.56
N PHE A 206 -4.86 -10.19 8.47
CA PHE A 206 -3.97 -10.26 7.32
C PHE A 206 -3.90 -8.92 6.59
N VAL A 207 -2.84 -8.74 5.81
CA VAL A 207 -2.67 -7.54 4.97
C VAL A 207 -3.56 -7.68 3.74
N GLY A 208 -4.70 -7.00 3.74
CA GLY A 208 -5.65 -7.01 2.62
C GLY A 208 -5.23 -6.07 1.49
N HIS A 209 -4.59 -4.94 1.84
CA HIS A 209 -3.98 -4.02 0.88
C HIS A 209 -2.75 -3.34 1.48
N THR A 210 -1.84 -2.91 0.62
CA THR A 210 -0.61 -2.26 1.06
C THR A 210 -0.02 -1.37 -0.03
N GLY A 211 0.76 -0.39 0.38
CA GLY A 211 1.52 0.51 -0.50
C GLY A 211 2.59 1.24 0.30
N ILE A 212 3.33 2.10 -0.37
CA ILE A 212 4.40 2.87 0.25
C ILE A 212 4.01 4.35 0.28
N LEU A 213 4.10 4.95 1.45
CA LEU A 213 3.88 6.37 1.67
C LEU A 213 5.21 7.10 1.69
N PHE A 214 5.37 8.08 0.81
CA PHE A 214 6.55 8.94 0.73
C PHE A 214 6.22 10.36 1.14
N GLU A 215 7.14 11.00 1.85
CA GLU A 215 7.08 12.43 2.16
C GLU A 215 8.03 13.19 1.22
N SER A 216 7.48 14.12 0.45
CA SER A 216 8.23 14.98 -0.46
C SER A 216 7.56 16.34 -0.59
N ASP A 217 8.33 17.42 -0.50
CA ASP A 217 7.87 18.80 -0.67
C ASP A 217 6.62 19.15 0.17
N LYS A 218 6.61 18.68 1.44
CA LYS A 218 5.49 18.86 2.40
C LYS A 218 4.17 18.21 1.94
N LYS A 219 4.22 17.27 1.01
CA LYS A 219 3.10 16.45 0.56
C LYS A 219 3.39 14.98 0.81
N LEU A 220 2.32 14.19 0.79
CA LEU A 220 2.38 12.75 0.89
C LEU A 220 2.07 12.14 -0.47
N TYR A 221 2.89 11.19 -0.88
CA TYR A 221 2.71 10.42 -2.12
C TYR A 221 2.54 8.95 -1.76
N PHE A 222 1.40 8.39 -2.11
CA PHE A 222 1.10 6.99 -1.87
C PHE A 222 1.22 6.19 -3.16
N LEU A 223 2.18 5.28 -3.20
CA LEU A 223 2.44 4.40 -4.34
C LEU A 223 1.87 3.02 -4.05
N GLU A 224 1.00 2.53 -4.92
CA GLU A 224 0.35 1.24 -4.81
C GLU A 224 0.21 0.54 -6.17
N LYS A 225 0.20 -0.78 -6.17
CA LYS A 225 -0.43 -1.60 -7.22
C LYS A 225 -1.81 -1.95 -6.70
N ILE A 226 -2.85 -1.51 -7.34
CA ILE A 226 -4.21 -1.59 -6.77
C ILE A 226 -4.65 -3.05 -6.58
N ALA A 227 -4.46 -3.88 -7.60
CA ALA A 227 -4.69 -5.32 -7.57
C ALA A 227 -3.90 -5.99 -8.69
N PHE A 228 -3.96 -7.32 -8.82
CA PHE A 228 -3.35 -8.02 -9.96
C PHE A 228 -3.82 -7.47 -11.31
N GLN A 229 -5.12 -7.20 -11.44
CA GLN A 229 -5.76 -6.72 -12.67
C GLN A 229 -5.75 -5.20 -12.80
N GLU A 230 -5.44 -4.47 -11.75
CA GLU A 230 -5.60 -3.03 -11.70
C GLU A 230 -4.25 -2.32 -11.70
N PRO A 231 -4.20 -1.04 -12.13
CA PRO A 231 -2.93 -0.39 -12.43
C PRO A 231 -2.10 -0.04 -11.19
N TYR A 232 -0.85 0.36 -11.45
CA TYR A 232 -0.05 1.14 -10.52
C TYR A 232 -0.67 2.52 -10.39
N GLN A 233 -0.63 3.08 -9.18
CA GLN A 233 -1.14 4.41 -8.91
C GLN A 233 -0.25 5.16 -7.93
N LEU A 234 0.01 6.40 -8.24
CA LEU A 234 0.66 7.37 -7.37
C LEU A 234 -0.36 8.46 -7.05
N THR A 235 -0.73 8.57 -5.77
CA THR A 235 -1.72 9.56 -5.31
C THR A 235 -1.06 10.55 -4.36
N ARG A 236 -1.28 11.84 -4.59
CA ARG A 236 -0.76 12.91 -3.73
C ARG A 236 -1.84 13.40 -2.78
N PHE A 237 -1.52 13.35 -1.49
CA PHE A 237 -2.35 13.85 -0.39
C PHE A 237 -1.68 15.02 0.32
N ASN A 238 -2.47 15.84 1.02
CA ASN A 238 -1.96 16.89 1.88
C ASN A 238 -1.51 16.37 3.25
N ASN A 239 -2.19 15.35 3.77
CA ASN A 239 -1.98 14.82 5.12
C ASN A 239 -2.47 13.37 5.23
N ARG A 240 -2.21 12.76 6.39
CA ARG A 240 -2.61 11.37 6.69
C ARG A 240 -4.12 11.19 6.85
N SER A 241 -4.86 12.24 7.21
CA SER A 241 -6.32 12.16 7.27
C SER A 241 -6.94 11.91 5.89
N GLU A 242 -6.41 12.56 4.85
CA GLU A 242 -6.84 12.32 3.46
C GLU A 242 -6.48 10.90 2.97
N LEU A 243 -5.30 10.39 3.33
CA LEU A 243 -4.92 9.00 3.05
C LEU A 243 -5.85 8.02 3.76
N ASN A 244 -6.15 8.27 5.04
CA ASN A 244 -7.12 7.46 5.78
C ASN A 244 -8.46 7.40 5.08
N ASP A 245 -9.00 8.56 4.71
CA ASP A 245 -10.32 8.64 4.07
C ASP A 245 -10.32 7.94 2.70
N TYR A 246 -9.25 8.08 1.93
CA TYR A 246 -9.07 7.36 0.67
C TYR A 246 -9.14 5.84 0.85
N LEU A 247 -8.35 5.30 1.79
CA LEU A 247 -8.26 3.86 2.03
C LEU A 247 -9.54 3.32 2.70
N MET A 248 -10.09 4.03 3.68
CA MET A 248 -11.28 3.57 4.40
C MET A 248 -12.53 3.59 3.52
N LYS A 249 -12.71 4.60 2.65
CA LYS A 249 -13.79 4.59 1.65
C LYS A 249 -13.74 3.39 0.73
N LYS A 250 -12.55 2.92 0.41
CA LYS A 250 -12.35 1.80 -0.49
C LYS A 250 -12.51 0.44 0.19
N TYR A 251 -12.08 0.30 1.43
CA TYR A 251 -11.95 -0.99 2.10
C TYR A 251 -12.90 -1.21 3.28
N ASP A 252 -13.40 -0.18 3.93
CA ASP A 252 -14.41 -0.31 5.00
C ASP A 252 -15.82 -0.33 4.42
N VAL A 253 -16.15 -1.43 3.75
CA VAL A 253 -17.41 -1.59 2.98
C VAL A 253 -18.33 -2.70 3.51
N SER A 254 -17.94 -3.40 4.56
CA SER A 254 -18.72 -4.48 5.16
C SER A 254 -19.66 -3.95 6.24
N TYR A 255 -20.86 -4.52 6.32
CA TYR A 255 -21.88 -4.15 7.29
C TYR A 255 -22.17 -5.32 8.23
N ASP A 256 -22.47 -5.00 9.50
CA ASP A 256 -22.94 -5.94 10.54
C ASP A 256 -22.10 -7.22 10.68
N GLN A 257 -20.80 -7.13 10.43
CA GLN A 257 -19.88 -8.23 10.63
C GLN A 257 -19.46 -8.31 12.10
N PRO A 258 -19.25 -9.52 12.66
CA PRO A 258 -18.72 -9.68 14.02
C PRO A 258 -17.24 -9.32 14.12
N THR A 259 -16.55 -9.23 12.99
CA THR A 259 -15.13 -8.87 12.87
C THR A 259 -14.91 -7.38 13.03
N VAL A 260 -13.69 -6.99 13.39
CA VAL A 260 -13.30 -5.58 13.39
C VAL A 260 -13.30 -5.04 11.96
N SER A 261 -13.63 -3.76 11.82
CA SER A 261 -13.49 -3.04 10.54
C SER A 261 -12.02 -3.00 10.11
N PRO A 262 -11.73 -2.86 8.82
CA PRO A 262 -10.36 -2.61 8.38
C PRO A 262 -9.71 -1.47 9.15
N PHE A 263 -8.44 -1.61 9.46
CA PHE A 263 -7.65 -0.57 10.10
C PHE A 263 -6.29 -0.43 9.42
N ILE A 264 -5.67 0.73 9.56
CA ILE A 264 -4.49 1.09 8.79
C ILE A 264 -3.28 1.18 9.71
N MET A 265 -2.24 0.41 9.38
CA MET A 265 -0.94 0.51 10.02
C MET A 265 0.03 1.32 9.15
N GLU A 266 0.83 2.16 9.77
CA GLU A 266 2.02 2.80 9.18
C GLU A 266 3.25 2.19 9.87
N ASN A 267 3.99 1.35 9.15
CA ASN A 267 4.97 0.44 9.73
C ASN A 267 4.32 -0.39 10.85
N ASP A 268 4.86 -0.35 12.07
CA ASP A 268 4.39 -1.09 13.23
C ASP A 268 3.42 -0.31 14.14
N GLN A 269 2.96 0.86 13.70
CA GLN A 269 2.05 1.70 14.46
C GLN A 269 0.71 1.88 13.75
N LEU A 270 -0.36 2.06 14.50
CA LEU A 270 -1.64 2.52 13.95
C LEU A 270 -1.39 3.88 13.26
N LEU A 271 -1.94 4.05 12.04
CA LEU A 271 -1.82 5.30 11.31
C LEU A 271 -2.30 6.46 12.17
N GLN A 272 -1.47 7.51 12.30
CA GLN A 272 -1.93 8.75 12.91
C GLN A 272 -3.11 9.30 12.10
N GLU A 273 -4.15 9.78 12.77
CA GLU A 273 -5.43 10.18 12.16
C GLU A 273 -6.29 9.01 11.65
N TYR A 274 -5.94 7.75 11.97
CA TYR A 274 -6.83 6.62 11.67
C TYR A 274 -8.22 6.85 12.29
N LYS A 275 -9.25 6.68 11.47
CA LYS A 275 -10.65 6.68 11.89
C LYS A 275 -11.50 5.92 10.90
N ARG A 276 -12.60 5.35 11.35
CA ARG A 276 -13.65 4.90 10.44
C ARG A 276 -14.35 6.10 9.81
N ILE A 277 -14.78 5.94 8.56
CA ILE A 277 -15.66 6.89 7.90
C ILE A 277 -17.07 6.38 8.14
N THR A 278 -17.81 7.10 8.97
CA THR A 278 -19.26 6.89 9.14
C THR A 278 -19.97 7.85 8.20
N ASP A 279 -20.93 7.34 7.41
CA ASP A 279 -21.84 8.16 6.61
C ASP A 279 -22.80 8.96 7.51
#